data_9d2c127132ac0490f863b5957676a5c9
#
_entry.id   9d2c127132ac0490f863b5957676a5c9
#
_cell.length_a   1.000
_cell.length_b   1.000
_cell.length_c   1.000
_cell.angle_alpha   90.00
_cell.angle_beta   90.00
_cell.angle_gamma   90.00
#
_symmetry.space_group_name_H-M   'P 1'
#
loop_
_entity.id
_entity.type
_entity.pdbx_description
1 polymer ?
#
loop_
_entity_poly.entity_id
_entity_poly.type
_entity_poly.pdbx_seq_one_letter_code
_entity_poly.pdbx_strand_id
1 'polypeptide(L)'
;MFQSPATASINGLLSDLNLKIEQVLLPLLSGVSRAVLLGFPNHQNVGDSAIWCGERRFLERHQVRILYTCDSGTPIHDVPQHLLNENTVILLHGGGNIGDLWSEPQEFREQIMTRYRSHYIIELPQSIHFSDEGNLNRFADIVRRCERYVLLARDEESLRVAREELGANAMLCPDMAFCLRALPRFAPPVKDIVWLLRRDKESVVNAPVHVLADDWTDDGLWLRYRMLRRILRVLNNYPRRLRYVRLITLRRIYDTIAWGRLLNGCRLLGQGRVVITDRLHGHIICLLMGMPHVILDNSYGKVSRFYQTWTYGSALTRLATTVEEARSRAAELLAAFQERRV
;
A
#
# COMPACT_ATOMS: atom_id res chain seq x y z
N MET A 1 -23.69 15.79 -16.67
CA MET A 1 -23.67 14.98 -15.43
C MET A 1 -23.20 15.89 -14.31
N PHE A 2 -24.11 16.37 -13.47
CA PHE A 2 -23.74 17.19 -12.31
C PHE A 2 -23.13 16.28 -11.24
N GLN A 3 -21.87 16.54 -10.88
CA GLN A 3 -21.24 15.86 -9.74
C GLN A 3 -21.90 16.33 -8.45
N SER A 4 -22.22 15.42 -7.52
CA SER A 4 -22.74 15.79 -6.22
C SER A 4 -21.69 16.59 -5.43
N PRO A 5 -22.08 17.50 -4.51
CA PRO A 5 -21.13 18.26 -3.68
C PRO A 5 -20.14 17.38 -2.92
N ALA A 6 -20.55 16.17 -2.49
CA ALA A 6 -19.68 15.20 -1.83
C ALA A 6 -18.62 14.62 -2.79
N THR A 7 -18.96 14.44 -4.07
CA THR A 7 -18.02 13.96 -5.09
C THR A 7 -16.99 15.04 -5.45
N ALA A 8 -17.41 16.31 -5.49
CA ALA A 8 -16.49 17.43 -5.69
C ALA A 8 -15.48 17.53 -4.54
N SER A 9 -15.93 17.36 -3.29
CA SER A 9 -15.05 17.36 -2.10
C SER A 9 -14.05 16.20 -2.11
N ILE A 10 -14.44 15.00 -2.51
CA ILE A 10 -13.52 13.85 -2.56
C ILE A 10 -12.46 14.00 -3.66
N ASN A 11 -12.85 14.51 -4.83
CA ASN A 11 -11.89 14.76 -5.91
C ASN A 11 -10.85 15.81 -5.50
N GLY A 12 -11.24 16.84 -4.75
CA GLY A 12 -10.33 17.81 -4.14
C GLY A 12 -9.34 17.13 -3.21
N LEU A 13 -9.82 16.34 -2.24
CA LEU A 13 -8.96 15.60 -1.32
C LEU A 13 -7.97 14.68 -2.05
N LEU A 14 -8.41 13.90 -3.04
CA LEU A 14 -7.55 13.03 -3.81
C LEU A 14 -6.50 13.80 -4.63
N SER A 15 -6.87 14.97 -5.17
CA SER A 15 -5.94 15.85 -5.87
C SER A 15 -4.87 16.40 -4.92
N ASP A 16 -5.26 16.86 -3.73
CA ASP A 16 -4.35 17.40 -2.73
C ASP A 16 -3.36 16.34 -2.23
N LEU A 17 -3.83 15.11 -2.00
CA LEU A 17 -2.96 14.00 -1.60
C LEU A 17 -1.96 13.62 -2.70
N ASN A 18 -2.39 13.61 -3.97
CA ASN A 18 -1.48 13.42 -5.09
C ASN A 18 -0.42 14.53 -5.18
N LEU A 19 -0.83 15.79 -5.03
CA LEU A 19 0.08 16.93 -5.05
C LEU A 19 1.11 16.83 -3.91
N LYS A 20 0.70 16.43 -2.71
CA LYS A 20 1.62 16.20 -1.58
C LYS A 20 2.63 15.10 -1.88
N ILE A 21 2.22 13.98 -2.50
CA ILE A 21 3.15 12.94 -2.93
C ILE A 21 4.16 13.50 -3.93
N GLU A 22 3.71 14.27 -4.92
CA GLU A 22 4.59 14.90 -5.91
C GLU A 22 5.57 15.89 -5.26
N GLN A 23 5.10 16.73 -4.33
CA GLN A 23 5.94 17.68 -3.60
C GLN A 23 7.05 17.02 -2.79
N VAL A 24 6.82 15.80 -2.26
CA VAL A 24 7.82 15.05 -1.49
C VAL A 24 8.74 14.25 -2.40
N LEU A 25 8.19 13.50 -3.36
CA LEU A 25 8.98 12.54 -4.14
C LEU A 25 9.74 13.18 -5.31
N LEU A 26 9.21 14.21 -5.98
CA LEU A 26 9.88 14.77 -7.15
C LEU A 26 11.22 15.43 -6.80
N PRO A 27 11.38 16.19 -5.70
CA PRO A 27 12.68 16.69 -5.29
C PRO A 27 13.70 15.57 -5.01
N LEU A 28 13.26 14.45 -4.39
CA LEU A 28 14.10 13.29 -4.12
C LEU A 28 14.51 12.55 -5.39
N LEU A 29 13.72 12.63 -6.44
CA LEU A 29 14.00 12.03 -7.75
C LEU A 29 14.65 13.02 -8.73
N SER A 30 15.03 14.20 -8.29
CA SER A 30 15.73 15.18 -9.15
C SER A 30 17.05 14.60 -9.67
N GLY A 31 17.25 14.64 -10.99
CA GLY A 31 18.41 14.04 -11.66
C GLY A 31 18.35 12.49 -11.78
N VAL A 32 17.30 11.86 -11.27
CA VAL A 32 17.11 10.40 -11.33
C VAL A 32 16.17 10.06 -12.48
N SER A 33 16.65 9.33 -13.48
CA SER A 33 15.83 8.85 -14.60
C SER A 33 15.55 7.35 -14.56
N ARG A 34 16.17 6.62 -13.63
CA ARG A 34 16.13 5.16 -13.55
C ARG A 34 15.94 4.70 -12.10
N ALA A 35 15.17 3.64 -11.93
CA ALA A 35 14.93 3.03 -10.63
C ALA A 35 15.02 1.51 -10.70
N VAL A 36 15.37 0.89 -9.57
CA VAL A 36 15.04 -0.49 -9.26
C VAL A 36 13.99 -0.47 -8.17
N LEU A 37 12.83 -1.10 -8.40
CA LEU A 37 11.70 -1.14 -7.46
C LEU A 37 11.64 -2.54 -6.85
N LEU A 38 11.93 -2.66 -5.57
CA LEU A 38 12.15 -3.92 -4.87
C LEU A 38 11.07 -4.18 -3.82
N GLY A 39 10.79 -5.45 -3.55
CA GLY A 39 9.83 -5.87 -2.53
C GLY A 39 8.40 -6.01 -3.05
N PHE A 40 8.20 -6.46 -4.32
CA PHE A 40 6.86 -6.76 -4.82
C PHE A 40 6.07 -7.62 -3.83
N PRO A 41 4.83 -7.22 -3.45
CA PRO A 41 4.02 -7.94 -2.48
C PRO A 41 3.45 -9.23 -3.09
N ASN A 42 4.23 -10.32 -3.02
CA ASN A 42 3.85 -11.61 -3.60
C ASN A 42 2.94 -12.43 -2.67
N HIS A 43 1.96 -11.80 -2.05
CA HIS A 43 0.91 -12.39 -1.20
C HIS A 43 -0.46 -11.80 -1.55
N GLN A 44 -1.55 -12.36 -1.02
CA GLN A 44 -2.92 -12.07 -1.47
C GLN A 44 -3.51 -10.75 -0.94
N ASN A 45 -2.75 -9.91 -0.25
CA ASN A 45 -3.25 -8.63 0.26
C ASN A 45 -3.49 -7.63 -0.90
N VAL A 46 -4.74 -7.25 -1.07
CA VAL A 46 -5.18 -6.25 -2.06
C VAL A 46 -4.57 -4.88 -1.78
N GLY A 47 -4.40 -4.53 -0.51
CA GLY A 47 -3.85 -3.25 -0.10
C GLY A 47 -2.43 -3.01 -0.62
N ASP A 48 -1.53 -3.96 -0.38
CA ASP A 48 -0.15 -3.84 -0.86
C ASP A 48 -0.09 -3.87 -2.40
N SER A 49 -1.02 -4.60 -3.04
CA SER A 49 -1.17 -4.53 -4.50
C SER A 49 -1.63 -3.16 -4.99
N ALA A 50 -2.47 -2.45 -4.24
CA ALA A 50 -2.87 -1.07 -4.55
C ALA A 50 -1.69 -0.09 -4.44
N ILE A 51 -0.85 -0.25 -3.39
CA ILE A 51 0.40 0.52 -3.25
C ILE A 51 1.29 0.31 -4.47
N TRP A 52 1.58 -0.95 -4.82
CA TRP A 52 2.40 -1.29 -5.99
C TRP A 52 1.87 -0.64 -7.28
N CYS A 53 0.58 -0.76 -7.53
CA CYS A 53 -0.05 -0.12 -8.70
C CYS A 53 0.10 1.41 -8.67
N GLY A 54 0.00 2.03 -7.49
CA GLY A 54 0.20 3.46 -7.29
C GLY A 54 1.65 3.90 -7.56
N GLU A 55 2.63 3.16 -7.01
CA GLU A 55 4.06 3.36 -7.26
C GLU A 55 4.39 3.28 -8.75
N ARG A 56 3.87 2.24 -9.41
CA ARG A 56 4.02 2.04 -10.85
C ARG A 56 3.45 3.21 -11.65
N ARG A 57 2.23 3.68 -11.28
CA ARG A 57 1.58 4.83 -11.92
C ARG A 57 2.36 6.14 -11.72
N PHE A 58 2.88 6.35 -10.52
CA PHE A 58 3.70 7.52 -10.21
C PHE A 58 4.98 7.54 -11.08
N LEU A 59 5.75 6.46 -11.07
CA LEU A 59 7.01 6.36 -11.82
C LEU A 59 6.79 6.47 -13.34
N GLU A 60 5.71 5.88 -13.87
CA GLU A 60 5.36 6.00 -15.28
C GLU A 60 5.01 7.45 -15.66
N ARG A 61 4.19 8.14 -14.86
CA ARG A 61 3.77 9.54 -15.07
C ARG A 61 4.97 10.48 -15.11
N HIS A 62 5.93 10.25 -14.24
CA HIS A 62 7.13 11.09 -14.10
C HIS A 62 8.34 10.56 -14.89
N GLN A 63 8.11 9.63 -15.81
CA GLN A 63 9.11 9.09 -16.77
C GLN A 63 10.35 8.47 -16.09
N VAL A 64 10.21 7.97 -14.85
CA VAL A 64 11.25 7.22 -14.17
C VAL A 64 11.22 5.76 -14.66
N ARG A 65 12.24 5.36 -15.40
CA ARG A 65 12.33 4.02 -16.00
C ARG A 65 12.71 2.98 -14.96
N ILE A 66 11.85 2.00 -14.73
CA ILE A 66 12.18 0.85 -13.88
C ILE A 66 13.03 -0.14 -14.67
N LEU A 67 14.23 -0.39 -14.16
CA LEU A 67 15.19 -1.31 -14.75
C LEU A 67 15.03 -2.75 -14.24
N TYR A 68 14.64 -2.91 -12.97
CA TYR A 68 14.52 -4.20 -12.31
C TYR A 68 13.43 -4.16 -11.23
N THR A 69 12.78 -5.30 -11.02
CA THR A 69 11.85 -5.54 -9.90
C THR A 69 12.04 -6.96 -9.37
N CYS A 70 11.81 -7.15 -8.07
CA CYS A 70 11.75 -8.47 -7.45
C CYS A 70 10.82 -8.45 -6.24
N ASP A 71 10.40 -9.62 -5.76
CA ASP A 71 9.72 -9.81 -4.49
C ASP A 71 10.71 -10.02 -3.33
N SER A 72 10.20 -10.01 -2.10
CA SER A 72 10.99 -10.21 -0.87
C SER A 72 11.63 -11.62 -0.77
N GLY A 73 11.07 -12.61 -1.45
CA GLY A 73 11.65 -13.95 -1.53
C GLY A 73 12.81 -14.10 -2.53
N THR A 74 13.18 -13.02 -3.23
CA THR A 74 14.29 -13.04 -4.18
C THR A 74 15.63 -12.96 -3.44
N PRO A 75 16.57 -13.92 -3.67
CA PRO A 75 17.88 -13.85 -3.05
C PRO A 75 18.63 -12.56 -3.39
N ILE A 76 19.24 -11.94 -2.39
CA ILE A 76 19.91 -10.64 -2.53
C ILE A 76 20.98 -10.61 -3.62
N HIS A 77 21.69 -11.72 -3.87
CA HIS A 77 22.71 -11.82 -4.92
C HIS A 77 22.13 -11.81 -6.34
N ASP A 78 20.82 -12.01 -6.49
CA ASP A 78 20.12 -11.94 -7.77
C ASP A 78 19.74 -10.49 -8.16
N VAL A 79 19.83 -9.53 -7.22
CA VAL A 79 19.66 -8.12 -7.51
C VAL A 79 20.87 -7.62 -8.33
N PRO A 80 20.67 -7.15 -9.57
CA PRO A 80 21.77 -6.91 -10.49
C PRO A 80 22.52 -5.61 -10.18
N GLN A 81 23.68 -5.73 -9.54
CA GLN A 81 24.52 -4.59 -9.15
C GLN A 81 24.94 -3.71 -10.35
N HIS A 82 25.13 -4.29 -11.55
CA HIS A 82 25.51 -3.54 -12.75
C HIS A 82 24.44 -2.54 -13.25
N LEU A 83 23.20 -2.61 -12.73
CA LEU A 83 22.14 -1.65 -13.02
C LEU A 83 22.19 -0.41 -12.11
N LEU A 84 22.94 -0.50 -11.01
CA LEU A 84 23.04 0.54 -10.00
C LEU A 84 24.19 1.47 -10.34
N ASN A 85 23.87 2.71 -10.67
CA ASN A 85 24.84 3.78 -10.94
C ASN A 85 24.28 5.11 -10.36
N GLU A 86 24.99 6.20 -10.53
CA GLU A 86 24.65 7.52 -9.98
C GLU A 86 23.24 8.01 -10.37
N ASN A 87 22.74 7.61 -11.54
CA ASN A 87 21.43 7.99 -12.06
C ASN A 87 20.33 6.96 -11.74
N THR A 88 20.61 5.98 -10.88
CA THR A 88 19.67 4.91 -10.52
C THR A 88 19.40 4.94 -9.02
N VAL A 89 18.11 5.08 -8.65
CA VAL A 89 17.66 4.98 -7.27
C VAL A 89 17.16 3.58 -6.95
N ILE A 90 17.40 3.12 -5.74
CA ILE A 90 16.76 1.94 -5.17
C ILE A 90 15.50 2.40 -4.45
N LEU A 91 14.35 1.94 -4.91
CA LEU A 91 13.05 2.16 -4.27
C LEU A 91 12.62 0.88 -3.57
N LEU A 92 12.39 0.96 -2.27
CA LEU A 92 11.80 -0.11 -1.48
C LEU A 92 10.29 0.11 -1.40
N HIS A 93 9.53 -0.97 -1.68
CA HIS A 93 8.07 -0.95 -1.73
C HIS A 93 7.46 -0.45 -0.42
N GLY A 94 6.49 0.47 -0.51
CA GLY A 94 5.78 1.04 0.61
C GLY A 94 4.84 0.07 1.34
N GLY A 95 4.16 0.56 2.35
CA GLY A 95 3.16 -0.26 3.06
C GLY A 95 3.19 -0.10 4.57
N GLY A 96 3.06 -1.19 5.30
CA GLY A 96 3.08 -1.19 6.77
C GLY A 96 3.79 -2.40 7.29
N ASN A 97 5.02 -2.58 6.85
CA ASN A 97 5.82 -3.76 7.13
C ASN A 97 7.26 -3.44 7.61
N ILE A 98 7.53 -2.16 8.00
CA ILE A 98 8.73 -1.86 8.79
C ILE A 98 8.44 -2.23 10.23
N GLY A 99 9.22 -3.18 10.74
CA GLY A 99 9.12 -3.65 12.12
C GLY A 99 9.20 -5.16 12.26
N ASP A 100 8.80 -5.66 13.40
CA ASP A 100 8.93 -7.06 13.80
C ASP A 100 7.65 -7.90 13.61
N LEU A 101 6.57 -7.29 13.14
CA LEU A 101 5.32 -8.01 12.88
C LEU A 101 5.41 -8.94 11.65
N TRP A 102 6.14 -8.50 10.62
CA TRP A 102 6.32 -9.21 9.35
C TRP A 102 7.81 -9.39 9.04
N SER A 103 8.38 -10.53 9.43
CA SER A 103 9.84 -10.77 9.36
C SER A 103 10.38 -10.77 7.94
N GLU A 104 9.71 -11.48 6.99
CA GLU A 104 10.22 -11.64 5.62
C GLU A 104 10.47 -10.29 4.89
N PRO A 105 9.52 -9.33 4.83
CA PRO A 105 9.78 -8.03 4.22
C PRO A 105 10.84 -7.22 4.97
N GLN A 106 10.88 -7.33 6.31
CA GLN A 106 11.88 -6.63 7.14
C GLN A 106 13.30 -7.16 6.89
N GLU A 107 13.49 -8.46 6.89
CA GLU A 107 14.77 -9.10 6.59
C GLU A 107 15.27 -8.76 5.19
N PHE A 108 14.38 -8.79 4.20
CA PHE A 108 14.71 -8.41 2.82
C PHE A 108 15.20 -6.95 2.74
N ARG A 109 14.51 -6.02 3.39
CA ARG A 109 14.89 -4.61 3.50
C ARG A 109 16.27 -4.45 4.11
N GLU A 110 16.50 -5.09 5.26
CA GLU A 110 17.78 -5.05 5.97
C GLU A 110 18.95 -5.57 5.11
N GLN A 111 18.72 -6.65 4.34
CA GLN A 111 19.70 -7.18 3.41
C GLN A 111 20.02 -6.20 2.27
N ILE A 112 19.01 -5.57 1.67
CA ILE A 112 19.19 -4.55 0.63
C ILE A 112 19.98 -3.36 1.19
N MET A 113 19.58 -2.81 2.32
CA MET A 113 20.24 -1.67 2.95
C MET A 113 21.68 -1.97 3.32
N THR A 114 21.94 -3.14 3.87
CA THR A 114 23.32 -3.56 4.22
C THR A 114 24.20 -3.71 2.99
N ARG A 115 23.69 -4.38 1.94
CA ARG A 115 24.47 -4.65 0.72
C ARG A 115 24.73 -3.41 -0.11
N TYR A 116 23.75 -2.50 -0.19
CA TYR A 116 23.78 -1.32 -1.06
C TYR A 116 23.86 -0.02 -0.27
N ARG A 117 24.47 -0.03 0.92
CA ARG A 117 24.53 1.09 1.88
C ARG A 117 25.07 2.41 1.31
N SER A 118 25.93 2.37 0.28
CA SER A 118 26.45 3.57 -0.40
C SER A 118 25.59 4.06 -1.56
N HIS A 119 24.54 3.31 -1.94
CA HIS A 119 23.64 3.70 -3.01
C HIS A 119 22.51 4.58 -2.46
N TYR A 120 21.88 5.34 -3.37
CA TYR A 120 20.71 6.12 -3.02
C TYR A 120 19.49 5.21 -2.86
N ILE A 121 18.95 5.13 -1.66
CA ILE A 121 17.81 4.29 -1.30
C ILE A 121 16.69 5.18 -0.78
N ILE A 122 15.50 5.03 -1.34
CA ILE A 122 14.27 5.64 -0.85
C ILE A 122 13.33 4.52 -0.42
N GLU A 123 12.96 4.51 0.86
CA GLU A 123 11.83 3.72 1.36
C GLU A 123 10.55 4.46 1.06
N LEU A 124 9.69 3.90 0.22
CA LEU A 124 8.39 4.50 -0.13
C LEU A 124 7.44 4.47 1.08
N PRO A 125 6.37 5.28 1.13
CA PRO A 125 5.61 5.55 2.34
C PRO A 125 5.23 4.32 3.17
N GLN A 126 5.71 4.28 4.42
CA GLN A 126 5.59 3.16 5.36
C GLN A 126 4.92 3.57 6.67
N SER A 127 4.20 2.62 7.29
CA SER A 127 3.96 2.66 8.73
C SER A 127 4.99 1.78 9.44
N ILE A 128 5.43 2.22 10.62
CA ILE A 128 6.47 1.59 11.43
C ILE A 128 5.86 1.06 12.72
N HIS A 129 6.19 -0.18 13.08
CA HIS A 129 5.78 -0.76 14.36
C HIS A 129 6.80 -1.80 14.82
N PHE A 130 7.46 -1.54 15.95
CA PHE A 130 8.31 -2.48 16.66
C PHE A 130 7.69 -2.80 18.01
N SER A 131 7.60 -4.07 18.34
CA SER A 131 7.20 -4.56 19.68
C SER A 131 8.42 -4.93 20.53
N ASP A 132 9.57 -5.15 19.91
CA ASP A 132 10.83 -5.50 20.53
C ASP A 132 11.89 -4.41 20.32
N GLU A 133 12.44 -3.89 21.43
CA GLU A 133 13.44 -2.82 21.41
C GLU A 133 14.78 -3.28 20.78
N GLY A 134 15.14 -4.55 20.92
CA GLY A 134 16.33 -5.12 20.31
C GLY A 134 16.23 -5.11 18.77
N ASN A 135 15.04 -5.43 18.24
CA ASN A 135 14.77 -5.35 16.80
C ASN A 135 14.81 -3.91 16.29
N LEU A 136 14.24 -2.97 17.06
CA LEU A 136 14.29 -1.54 16.75
C LEU A 136 15.74 -1.04 16.69
N ASN A 137 16.54 -1.34 17.71
CA ASN A 137 17.94 -0.91 17.80
C ASN A 137 18.79 -1.51 16.69
N ARG A 138 18.60 -2.80 16.35
CA ARG A 138 19.27 -3.45 15.21
C ARG A 138 18.95 -2.75 13.90
N PHE A 139 17.70 -2.42 13.66
CA PHE A 139 17.32 -1.72 12.44
C PHE A 139 17.85 -0.28 12.40
N ALA A 140 17.84 0.42 13.53
CA ALA A 140 18.44 1.76 13.67
C ALA A 140 19.93 1.75 13.33
N ASP A 141 20.67 0.70 13.73
CA ASP A 141 22.09 0.55 13.36
C ASP A 141 22.31 0.37 11.85
N ILE A 142 21.41 -0.34 11.18
CA ILE A 142 21.46 -0.48 9.72
C ILE A 142 21.16 0.85 9.04
N VAL A 143 20.12 1.57 9.49
CA VAL A 143 19.76 2.90 8.99
C VAL A 143 20.94 3.87 9.07
N ARG A 144 21.58 3.96 10.24
CA ARG A 144 22.74 4.85 10.47
C ARG A 144 23.94 4.55 9.60
N ARG A 145 24.10 3.30 9.12
CA ARG A 145 25.19 2.90 8.22
C ARG A 145 24.90 3.16 6.74
N CYS A 146 23.67 3.51 6.39
CA CYS A 146 23.32 3.85 5.02
C CYS A 146 23.67 5.32 4.73
N GLU A 147 24.50 5.56 3.75
CA GLU A 147 25.04 6.91 3.45
C GLU A 147 23.98 7.83 2.83
N ARG A 148 23.06 7.27 2.03
CA ARG A 148 22.04 8.01 1.28
C ARG A 148 20.70 7.30 1.36
N TYR A 149 20.12 7.24 2.57
CA TYR A 149 18.82 6.64 2.84
C TYR A 149 17.79 7.70 3.20
N VAL A 150 16.63 7.66 2.57
CA VAL A 150 15.47 8.49 2.88
C VAL A 150 14.28 7.58 3.16
N LEU A 151 13.61 7.81 4.29
CA LEU A 151 12.42 7.08 4.69
C LEU A 151 11.18 7.97 4.56
N LEU A 152 10.18 7.52 3.82
CA LEU A 152 8.89 8.18 3.76
C LEU A 152 7.93 7.50 4.73
N ALA A 153 7.45 8.25 5.72
CA ALA A 153 6.45 7.77 6.68
C ALA A 153 5.06 8.20 6.22
N ARG A 154 4.05 7.34 6.36
CA ARG A 154 2.68 7.65 5.94
C ARG A 154 1.74 8.05 7.09
N ASP A 155 2.26 8.19 8.30
CA ASP A 155 1.57 8.73 9.48
C ASP A 155 2.57 9.40 10.42
N GLU A 156 2.08 10.30 11.27
CA GLU A 156 2.91 11.13 12.16
C GLU A 156 3.70 10.30 13.17
N GLU A 157 3.11 9.23 13.71
CA GLU A 157 3.81 8.36 14.66
C GLU A 157 4.96 7.61 14.00
N SER A 158 4.75 7.10 12.78
CA SER A 158 5.81 6.47 11.99
C SER A 158 6.92 7.47 11.65
N LEU A 159 6.57 8.74 11.40
CA LEU A 159 7.56 9.80 11.19
C LEU A 159 8.38 10.08 12.45
N ARG A 160 7.72 10.13 13.63
CA ARG A 160 8.38 10.29 14.91
C ARG A 160 9.38 9.16 15.16
N VAL A 161 8.93 7.91 15.06
CA VAL A 161 9.80 6.72 15.25
C VAL A 161 10.97 6.76 14.25
N ALA A 162 10.72 7.08 12.98
CA ALA A 162 11.77 7.16 11.97
C ALA A 162 12.86 8.19 12.32
N ARG A 163 12.48 9.36 12.83
CA ARG A 163 13.42 10.44 13.17
C ARG A 163 14.09 10.24 14.51
N GLU A 164 13.30 9.97 15.55
CA GLU A 164 13.79 9.99 16.94
C GLU A 164 14.44 8.68 17.34
N GLU A 165 13.88 7.54 16.87
CA GLU A 165 14.35 6.23 17.31
C GLU A 165 15.29 5.57 16.29
N LEU A 166 14.98 5.69 14.98
CA LEU A 166 15.83 5.13 13.94
C LEU A 166 16.95 6.09 13.48
N GLY A 167 16.83 7.40 13.75
CA GLY A 167 17.76 8.43 13.27
C GLY A 167 17.75 8.59 11.75
N ALA A 168 16.65 8.25 11.09
CA ALA A 168 16.53 8.31 9.64
C ALA A 168 16.28 9.75 9.14
N ASN A 169 16.80 10.08 7.96
CA ASN A 169 16.30 11.22 7.19
C ASN A 169 14.89 10.86 6.71
N ALA A 170 13.87 11.35 7.42
CA ALA A 170 12.49 10.95 7.20
C ALA A 170 11.56 12.11 6.90
N MET A 171 10.59 11.87 6.01
CA MET A 171 9.59 12.85 5.57
C MET A 171 8.19 12.21 5.60
N LEU A 172 7.19 13.03 5.94
CA LEU A 172 5.79 12.62 5.88
C LEU A 172 5.31 12.62 4.43
N CYS A 173 4.71 11.52 3.98
CA CYS A 173 4.22 11.37 2.61
C CYS A 173 2.94 10.51 2.61
N PRO A 174 1.88 10.89 1.88
CA PRO A 174 0.69 10.04 1.74
C PRO A 174 1.01 8.68 1.12
N ASP A 175 0.11 7.71 1.36
CA ASP A 175 0.23 6.37 0.79
C ASP A 175 0.22 6.40 -0.75
N MET A 176 1.10 5.61 -1.38
CA MET A 176 1.26 5.59 -2.84
C MET A 176 0.01 5.11 -3.59
N ALA A 177 -0.92 4.41 -2.92
CA ALA A 177 -2.18 4.01 -3.54
C ALA A 177 -3.00 5.21 -4.04
N PHE A 178 -2.83 6.41 -3.46
CA PHE A 178 -3.49 7.62 -3.97
C PHE A 178 -3.04 8.04 -5.38
N CYS A 179 -1.87 7.60 -5.83
CA CYS A 179 -1.42 7.82 -7.21
C CYS A 179 -2.28 7.11 -8.27
N LEU A 180 -3.16 6.19 -7.86
CA LEU A 180 -4.15 5.55 -8.72
C LEU A 180 -5.25 6.52 -9.17
N ARG A 181 -5.48 7.60 -8.42
CA ARG A 181 -6.62 8.52 -8.60
C ARG A 181 -7.96 7.77 -8.43
N ALA A 182 -9.03 8.23 -9.07
CA ALA A 182 -10.33 7.58 -8.95
C ALA A 182 -10.32 6.15 -9.52
N LEU A 183 -10.88 5.21 -8.76
CA LEU A 183 -11.10 3.84 -9.16
C LEU A 183 -12.57 3.60 -9.52
N PRO A 184 -12.87 2.78 -10.53
CA PRO A 184 -14.23 2.55 -10.97
C PRO A 184 -15.00 1.65 -10.00
N ARG A 185 -16.30 1.88 -9.91
CA ARG A 185 -17.26 0.94 -9.34
C ARG A 185 -17.82 0.08 -10.47
N PHE A 186 -17.55 -1.23 -10.44
CA PHE A 186 -17.81 -2.12 -11.57
C PHE A 186 -19.28 -2.51 -11.79
N ALA A 187 -20.09 -2.44 -10.74
CA ALA A 187 -21.51 -2.80 -10.79
C ALA A 187 -22.31 -2.02 -9.73
N PRO A 188 -23.64 -1.91 -9.91
CA PRO A 188 -24.52 -1.42 -8.86
C PRO A 188 -24.40 -2.27 -7.60
N PRO A 189 -24.57 -1.68 -6.39
CA PRO A 189 -24.52 -2.41 -5.15
C PRO A 189 -25.67 -3.40 -5.04
N VAL A 190 -25.38 -4.58 -4.51
CA VAL A 190 -26.35 -5.65 -4.24
C VAL A 190 -26.54 -5.90 -2.74
N LYS A 191 -25.74 -5.23 -1.89
CA LYS A 191 -25.83 -5.29 -0.42
C LYS A 191 -25.89 -3.86 0.12
N ASP A 192 -26.56 -3.63 1.23
CA ASP A 192 -26.52 -2.34 1.91
C ASP A 192 -25.14 -2.13 2.57
N ILE A 193 -24.66 -3.13 3.29
CA ILE A 193 -23.37 -3.07 3.99
C ILE A 193 -22.49 -4.26 3.59
N VAL A 194 -21.25 -3.96 3.21
CA VAL A 194 -20.17 -4.94 3.09
C VAL A 194 -19.25 -4.77 4.30
N TRP A 195 -18.96 -5.89 4.95
CA TRP A 195 -17.99 -5.97 6.04
C TRP A 195 -16.69 -6.55 5.51
N LEU A 196 -15.63 -5.74 5.52
CA LEU A 196 -14.28 -6.17 5.19
C LEU A 196 -13.42 -6.11 6.46
N LEU A 197 -13.34 -7.22 7.16
CA LEU A 197 -12.62 -7.32 8.44
C LEU A 197 -11.40 -8.24 8.33
N ARG A 198 -10.38 -7.89 9.11
CA ARG A 198 -9.14 -8.68 9.21
C ARG A 198 -9.38 -10.00 9.95
N ARG A 199 -8.61 -11.01 9.52
CA ARG A 199 -8.55 -12.33 10.19
C ARG A 199 -7.12 -12.70 10.59
N ASP A 200 -6.20 -11.72 10.57
CA ASP A 200 -4.78 -11.89 10.85
C ASP A 200 -4.37 -11.31 12.22
N LYS A 201 -3.08 -11.31 12.50
CA LYS A 201 -2.49 -10.85 13.77
C LYS A 201 -2.82 -9.39 14.16
N GLU A 202 -3.23 -8.57 13.20
CA GLU A 202 -3.61 -7.17 13.44
C GLU A 202 -5.10 -7.01 13.79
N SER A 203 -5.90 -8.09 13.79
CA SER A 203 -7.33 -8.04 14.10
C SER A 203 -7.57 -7.79 15.58
N VAL A 204 -8.44 -6.85 15.92
CA VAL A 204 -8.97 -6.61 17.29
C VAL A 204 -10.45 -6.96 17.35
N VAL A 205 -11.11 -6.96 16.21
CA VAL A 205 -12.56 -7.08 16.12
C VAL A 205 -12.95 -8.54 15.89
N ASN A 206 -13.59 -9.17 16.88
CA ASN A 206 -14.32 -10.39 16.63
C ASN A 206 -15.56 -10.06 15.79
N ALA A 207 -15.59 -10.51 14.54
CA ALA A 207 -16.76 -10.35 13.70
C ALA A 207 -17.98 -10.94 14.44
N PRO A 208 -19.12 -10.24 14.51
CA PRO A 208 -20.33 -10.78 15.09
C PRO A 208 -20.70 -12.10 14.40
N VAL A 209 -21.17 -13.10 15.15
CA VAL A 209 -21.50 -14.45 14.67
C VAL A 209 -22.45 -14.46 13.46
N HIS A 210 -23.19 -13.38 13.26
CA HIS A 210 -24.18 -13.22 12.17
C HIS A 210 -23.68 -12.36 10.99
N VAL A 211 -22.41 -11.94 10.99
CA VAL A 211 -21.84 -11.14 9.92
C VAL A 211 -20.88 -11.99 9.10
N LEU A 212 -21.27 -12.29 7.86
CA LEU A 212 -20.36 -12.80 6.86
C LEU A 212 -19.38 -11.67 6.51
N ALA A 213 -18.30 -11.58 7.30
CA ALA A 213 -17.20 -10.68 6.99
C ALA A 213 -16.38 -11.31 5.87
N ASP A 214 -16.30 -10.61 4.75
CA ASP A 214 -15.40 -10.96 3.68
C ASP A 214 -13.97 -10.59 4.05
N ASP A 215 -12.99 -11.40 3.70
CA ASP A 215 -11.60 -11.00 3.64
C ASP A 215 -11.11 -11.14 2.20
N TRP A 216 -10.46 -10.13 1.67
CA TRP A 216 -9.94 -10.15 0.31
C TRP A 216 -8.69 -11.01 0.10
N THR A 217 -8.26 -11.71 1.14
CA THR A 217 -7.27 -12.80 1.04
C THR A 217 -7.85 -14.08 0.45
N ASP A 218 -9.19 -14.23 0.40
CA ASP A 218 -9.92 -15.38 -0.14
C ASP A 218 -10.43 -15.13 -1.57
N ASP A 219 -9.59 -14.65 -2.47
CA ASP A 219 -9.99 -14.17 -3.79
C ASP A 219 -10.32 -15.26 -4.84
N GLY A 220 -10.24 -16.54 -4.49
CA GLY A 220 -10.48 -17.67 -5.42
C GLY A 220 -9.50 -17.74 -6.60
N LEU A 221 -8.63 -16.75 -6.77
CA LEU A 221 -7.64 -16.66 -7.85
C LEU A 221 -6.33 -17.39 -7.52
N TRP A 222 -6.26 -18.01 -6.34
CA TRP A 222 -5.09 -18.70 -5.83
C TRP A 222 -4.46 -19.68 -6.85
N LEU A 223 -5.27 -20.38 -7.66
CA LEU A 223 -4.77 -21.32 -8.66
C LEU A 223 -4.03 -20.60 -9.81
N ARG A 224 -4.56 -19.44 -10.27
CA ARG A 224 -3.93 -18.62 -11.31
C ARG A 224 -2.60 -18.03 -10.83
N TYR A 225 -2.55 -17.52 -9.60
CA TYR A 225 -1.32 -17.00 -9.00
C TYR A 225 -0.29 -18.10 -8.75
N ARG A 226 -0.72 -19.32 -8.39
CA ARG A 226 0.16 -20.47 -8.24
C ARG A 226 0.80 -20.91 -9.55
N MET A 227 0.06 -20.85 -10.66
CA MET A 227 0.62 -21.08 -12.00
C MET A 227 1.63 -19.99 -12.39
N LEU A 228 1.30 -18.73 -12.17
CA LEU A 228 2.21 -17.60 -12.40
C LEU A 228 3.49 -17.71 -11.55
N ARG A 229 3.39 -18.09 -10.28
CA ARG A 229 4.55 -18.38 -9.43
C ARG A 229 5.44 -19.51 -9.99
N ARG A 230 4.84 -20.55 -10.58
CA ARG A 230 5.60 -21.61 -11.26
C ARG A 230 6.36 -21.07 -12.47
N ILE A 231 5.70 -20.26 -13.29
CA ILE A 231 6.34 -19.60 -14.44
C ILE A 231 7.48 -18.71 -13.98
N LEU A 232 7.28 -17.90 -12.93
CA LEU A 232 8.32 -17.06 -12.35
C LEU A 232 9.53 -17.87 -11.87
N ARG A 233 9.27 -19.02 -11.21
CA ARG A 233 10.32 -19.92 -10.73
C ARG A 233 11.12 -20.54 -11.87
N VAL A 234 10.45 -20.94 -12.95
CA VAL A 234 11.09 -21.43 -14.17
C VAL A 234 11.93 -20.32 -14.83
N LEU A 235 11.39 -19.10 -14.92
CA LEU A 235 12.13 -17.95 -15.47
C LEU A 235 13.38 -17.57 -14.64
N ASN A 236 13.39 -17.87 -13.34
CA ASN A 236 14.57 -17.67 -12.50
C ASN A 236 15.75 -18.58 -12.88
N ASN A 237 15.50 -19.72 -13.50
CA ASN A 237 16.53 -20.69 -13.90
C ASN A 237 17.05 -20.49 -15.34
N TYR A 238 16.57 -19.46 -16.05
CA TYR A 238 16.99 -19.21 -17.44
C TYR A 238 18.42 -18.67 -17.56
N PRO A 239 19.15 -19.00 -18.64
CA PRO A 239 20.54 -18.54 -18.85
C PRO A 239 20.64 -17.01 -18.93
N ARG A 240 21.79 -16.46 -18.52
CA ARG A 240 22.08 -15.01 -18.48
C ARG A 240 21.79 -14.27 -19.81
N ARG A 241 21.84 -14.94 -20.95
CA ARG A 241 21.57 -14.36 -22.29
C ARG A 241 20.11 -13.90 -22.49
N LEU A 242 19.15 -14.41 -21.71
CA LEU A 242 17.73 -14.03 -21.76
C LEU A 242 17.32 -13.03 -20.66
N ARG A 243 18.30 -12.42 -19.98
CA ARG A 243 18.05 -11.51 -18.85
C ARG A 243 17.06 -10.37 -19.18
N TYR A 244 17.19 -9.77 -20.35
CA TYR A 244 16.34 -8.64 -20.73
C TYR A 244 14.87 -9.07 -20.91
N VAL A 245 14.65 -10.19 -21.59
CA VAL A 245 13.31 -10.77 -21.77
C VAL A 245 12.72 -11.16 -20.41
N ARG A 246 13.54 -11.76 -19.53
CA ARG A 246 13.14 -12.10 -18.16
C ARG A 246 12.69 -10.86 -17.37
N LEU A 247 13.44 -9.77 -17.40
CA LEU A 247 13.13 -8.55 -16.64
C LEU A 247 11.80 -7.92 -17.08
N ILE A 248 11.56 -7.83 -18.38
CA ILE A 248 10.29 -7.30 -18.92
C ILE A 248 9.13 -8.23 -18.56
N THR A 249 9.33 -9.54 -18.68
CA THR A 249 8.29 -10.54 -18.39
C THR A 249 7.93 -10.54 -16.92
N LEU A 250 8.91 -10.54 -16.02
CA LEU A 250 8.69 -10.46 -14.56
C LEU A 250 7.90 -9.21 -14.18
N ARG A 251 8.32 -8.05 -14.68
CA ARG A 251 7.60 -6.80 -14.41
C ARG A 251 6.14 -6.86 -14.85
N ARG A 252 5.87 -7.33 -16.07
CA ARG A 252 4.50 -7.46 -16.59
C ARG A 252 3.66 -8.43 -15.78
N ILE A 253 4.27 -9.53 -15.30
CA ILE A 253 3.58 -10.51 -14.46
C ILE A 253 3.22 -9.88 -13.10
N TYR A 254 4.14 -9.19 -12.44
CA TYR A 254 3.87 -8.50 -11.18
C TYR A 254 2.77 -7.44 -11.33
N ASP A 255 2.86 -6.60 -12.36
CA ASP A 255 1.83 -5.61 -12.66
C ASP A 255 0.46 -6.27 -12.89
N THR A 256 0.40 -7.35 -13.66
CA THR A 256 -0.84 -8.09 -13.93
C THR A 256 -1.43 -8.69 -12.66
N ILE A 257 -0.60 -9.26 -11.79
CA ILE A 257 -1.03 -9.81 -10.50
C ILE A 257 -1.59 -8.70 -9.61
N ALA A 258 -0.85 -7.60 -9.46
CA ALA A 258 -1.27 -6.50 -8.60
C ALA A 258 -2.58 -5.86 -9.08
N TRP A 259 -2.69 -5.57 -10.37
CA TRP A 259 -3.93 -5.05 -10.95
C TRP A 259 -5.10 -6.02 -10.81
N GLY A 260 -4.90 -7.33 -11.04
CA GLY A 260 -5.94 -8.34 -10.87
C GLY A 260 -6.47 -8.38 -9.44
N ARG A 261 -5.59 -8.33 -8.43
CA ARG A 261 -5.96 -8.28 -7.00
C ARG A 261 -6.71 -7.00 -6.66
N LEU A 262 -6.18 -5.85 -7.10
CA LEU A 262 -6.83 -4.55 -6.86
C LEU A 262 -8.25 -4.52 -7.43
N LEU A 263 -8.43 -4.96 -8.68
CA LEU A 263 -9.73 -5.00 -9.32
C LEU A 263 -10.72 -5.94 -8.61
N ASN A 264 -10.24 -7.06 -8.08
CA ASN A 264 -11.08 -7.95 -7.25
C ASN A 264 -11.48 -7.29 -5.94
N GLY A 265 -10.55 -6.59 -5.26
CA GLY A 265 -10.88 -5.80 -4.08
C GLY A 265 -11.94 -4.72 -4.37
N CYS A 266 -11.80 -4.01 -5.48
CA CYS A 266 -12.81 -3.04 -5.92
C CYS A 266 -14.18 -3.69 -6.21
N ARG A 267 -14.21 -4.90 -6.80
CA ARG A 267 -15.46 -5.64 -7.02
C ARG A 267 -16.11 -6.06 -5.72
N LEU A 268 -15.32 -6.55 -4.76
CA LEU A 268 -15.81 -6.93 -3.44
C LEU A 268 -16.44 -5.74 -2.72
N LEU A 269 -15.69 -4.65 -2.57
CA LEU A 269 -16.17 -3.44 -1.91
C LEU A 269 -17.38 -2.83 -2.64
N GLY A 270 -17.34 -2.83 -3.97
CA GLY A 270 -18.41 -2.29 -4.83
C GLY A 270 -19.77 -2.98 -4.68
N GLN A 271 -19.84 -4.17 -4.08
CA GLN A 271 -21.10 -4.87 -3.78
C GLN A 271 -21.93 -4.14 -2.72
N GLY A 272 -21.28 -3.36 -1.82
CA GLY A 272 -21.96 -2.62 -0.77
C GLY A 272 -22.37 -1.21 -1.19
N ARG A 273 -23.44 -0.70 -0.59
CA ARG A 273 -23.74 0.75 -0.60
C ARG A 273 -22.80 1.48 0.36
N VAL A 274 -22.56 0.88 1.52
CA VAL A 274 -21.60 1.32 2.55
C VAL A 274 -20.66 0.17 2.86
N VAL A 275 -19.41 0.48 3.22
CA VAL A 275 -18.43 -0.50 3.67
C VAL A 275 -18.09 -0.25 5.14
N ILE A 276 -17.92 -1.32 5.92
CA ILE A 276 -17.33 -1.26 7.27
C ILE A 276 -16.03 -2.04 7.22
N THR A 277 -14.91 -1.43 7.66
CA THR A 277 -13.59 -2.07 7.56
C THR A 277 -12.63 -1.64 8.68
N ASP A 278 -11.81 -2.57 9.13
CA ASP A 278 -10.63 -2.34 9.98
C ASP A 278 -9.31 -2.39 9.18
N ARG A 279 -9.42 -2.45 7.84
CA ARG A 279 -8.27 -2.45 6.94
C ARG A 279 -7.98 -1.04 6.43
N LEU A 280 -6.75 -0.54 6.64
CA LEU A 280 -6.34 0.76 6.11
C LEU A 280 -6.59 0.89 4.60
N HIS A 281 -6.23 -0.13 3.82
CA HIS A 281 -6.49 -0.06 2.37
C HIS A 281 -7.95 -0.30 1.99
N GLY A 282 -8.76 -0.88 2.88
CA GLY A 282 -10.22 -0.84 2.75
C GLY A 282 -10.72 0.60 2.73
N HIS A 283 -10.24 1.42 3.67
CA HIS A 283 -10.49 2.85 3.73
C HIS A 283 -9.98 3.59 2.47
N ILE A 284 -8.71 3.42 2.12
CA ILE A 284 -8.11 4.12 0.98
C ILE A 284 -8.83 3.78 -0.34
N ILE A 285 -9.11 2.50 -0.59
CA ILE A 285 -9.80 2.07 -1.82
C ILE A 285 -11.24 2.59 -1.85
N CYS A 286 -11.95 2.61 -0.71
CA CYS A 286 -13.27 3.24 -0.63
C CYS A 286 -13.23 4.73 -1.00
N LEU A 287 -12.23 5.48 -0.54
CA LEU A 287 -12.03 6.87 -0.94
C LEU A 287 -11.79 7.00 -2.45
N LEU A 288 -10.89 6.17 -3.01
CA LEU A 288 -10.59 6.15 -4.45
C LEU A 288 -11.80 5.77 -5.30
N MET A 289 -12.73 4.96 -4.77
CA MET A 289 -13.98 4.59 -5.43
C MET A 289 -15.13 5.58 -5.16
N GLY A 290 -14.92 6.60 -4.33
CA GLY A 290 -15.98 7.54 -3.91
C GLY A 290 -17.08 6.86 -3.10
N MET A 291 -16.75 5.87 -2.28
CA MET A 291 -17.71 5.07 -1.51
C MET A 291 -17.82 5.49 -0.05
N PRO A 292 -19.05 5.66 0.48
CA PRO A 292 -19.25 5.85 1.91
C PRO A 292 -18.76 4.64 2.70
N HIS A 293 -18.07 4.88 3.83
CA HIS A 293 -17.57 3.80 4.64
C HIS A 293 -17.31 4.20 6.09
N VAL A 294 -17.32 3.20 6.94
CA VAL A 294 -16.95 3.31 8.35
C VAL A 294 -15.66 2.57 8.59
N ILE A 295 -14.75 3.20 9.31
CA ILE A 295 -13.47 2.61 9.70
C ILE A 295 -13.49 2.23 11.17
N LEU A 296 -12.96 1.06 11.47
CA LEU A 296 -12.59 0.58 12.79
C LEU A 296 -11.06 0.57 12.89
N ASP A 297 -10.55 0.69 14.10
CA ASP A 297 -9.10 0.64 14.26
C ASP A 297 -8.59 -0.80 14.36
N ASN A 298 -7.28 -0.97 14.17
CA ASN A 298 -6.57 -2.22 14.39
C ASN A 298 -5.83 -2.20 15.73
N SER A 299 -5.11 -3.31 16.07
CA SER A 299 -4.48 -3.53 17.38
C SER A 299 -3.52 -2.42 17.83
N TYR A 300 -2.94 -1.65 16.94
CA TYR A 300 -1.96 -0.61 17.24
C TYR A 300 -2.30 0.78 16.66
N GLY A 301 -3.55 1.04 16.32
CA GLY A 301 -4.03 2.38 15.97
C GLY A 301 -3.62 2.89 14.59
N LYS A 302 -3.27 2.01 13.65
CA LYS A 302 -2.77 2.38 12.31
C LYS A 302 -3.81 3.09 11.46
N VAL A 303 -5.08 2.64 11.54
CA VAL A 303 -6.16 3.17 10.70
C VAL A 303 -6.54 4.56 11.18
N SER A 304 -6.72 4.74 12.48
CA SER A 304 -7.07 6.04 13.07
C SER A 304 -5.97 7.08 12.88
N ARG A 305 -4.68 6.70 13.08
CA ARG A 305 -3.54 7.59 12.85
C ARG A 305 -3.48 8.07 11.41
N PHE A 306 -3.61 7.15 10.45
CA PHE A 306 -3.63 7.52 9.03
C PHE A 306 -4.83 8.42 8.69
N TYR A 307 -6.02 8.09 9.20
CA TYR A 307 -7.22 8.91 9.01
C TYR A 307 -7.03 10.32 9.53
N GLN A 308 -6.50 10.48 10.74
CA GLN A 308 -6.25 11.79 11.33
C GLN A 308 -5.20 12.60 10.56
N THR A 309 -4.15 11.93 10.07
CA THR A 309 -3.07 12.60 9.32
C THR A 309 -3.54 13.11 7.95
N TRP A 310 -4.37 12.34 7.23
CA TRP A 310 -4.58 12.60 5.80
C TRP A 310 -6.03 12.81 5.39
N THR A 311 -6.97 12.11 6.00
CA THR A 311 -8.33 11.97 5.46
C THR A 311 -9.42 12.42 6.43
N TYR A 312 -9.03 13.03 7.56
CA TYR A 312 -9.94 13.62 8.52
C TYR A 312 -10.86 14.65 7.84
N GLY A 313 -12.14 14.63 8.18
CA GLY A 313 -13.15 15.52 7.60
C GLY A 313 -13.72 15.05 6.25
N SER A 314 -13.29 13.91 5.71
CA SER A 314 -13.94 13.33 4.53
C SER A 314 -15.42 13.05 4.78
N ALA A 315 -16.29 13.59 3.93
CA ALA A 315 -17.74 13.36 4.02
C ALA A 315 -18.14 11.89 3.85
N LEU A 316 -17.26 11.09 3.22
CA LEU A 316 -17.49 9.67 2.95
C LEU A 316 -17.08 8.76 4.11
N THR A 317 -16.34 9.26 5.11
CA THR A 317 -15.75 8.43 6.16
C THR A 317 -16.35 8.73 7.53
N ARG A 318 -16.56 7.69 8.32
CA ARG A 318 -16.84 7.78 9.76
C ARG A 318 -15.90 6.86 10.50
N LEU A 319 -15.34 7.34 11.61
CA LEU A 319 -14.54 6.52 12.53
C LEU A 319 -15.47 5.95 13.60
N ALA A 320 -15.35 4.69 13.92
CA ALA A 320 -16.04 4.01 15.01
C ALA A 320 -15.07 3.24 15.90
N THR A 321 -15.39 3.12 17.18
CA THR A 321 -14.57 2.43 18.17
C THR A 321 -15.09 1.03 18.48
N THR A 322 -16.38 0.77 18.23
CA THR A 322 -17.02 -0.54 18.41
C THR A 322 -17.78 -0.98 17.17
N VAL A 323 -18.09 -2.26 17.10
CA VAL A 323 -18.89 -2.83 16.00
C VAL A 323 -20.30 -2.27 15.98
N GLU A 324 -20.91 -2.06 17.16
CA GLU A 324 -22.23 -1.49 17.33
C GLU A 324 -22.28 -0.04 16.83
N GLU A 325 -21.28 0.74 17.21
CA GLU A 325 -21.12 2.11 16.71
C GLU A 325 -20.90 2.11 15.20
N ALA A 326 -20.10 1.20 14.67
CA ALA A 326 -19.87 1.09 13.22
C ALA A 326 -21.17 0.80 12.45
N ARG A 327 -22.06 -0.06 12.99
CA ARG A 327 -23.38 -0.32 12.42
C ARG A 327 -24.27 0.92 12.43
N SER A 328 -24.32 1.65 13.56
CA SER A 328 -25.11 2.88 13.68
C SER A 328 -24.64 3.92 12.66
N ARG A 329 -23.33 4.17 12.59
CA ARG A 329 -22.76 5.13 11.63
C ARG A 329 -22.94 4.71 10.18
N ALA A 330 -22.94 3.39 9.89
CA ALA A 330 -23.23 2.89 8.54
C ALA A 330 -24.70 3.12 8.16
N ALA A 331 -25.63 2.95 9.10
CA ALA A 331 -27.05 3.27 8.88
C ALA A 331 -27.28 4.77 8.60
N GLU A 332 -26.60 5.66 9.32
CA GLU A 332 -26.62 7.10 9.07
C GLU A 332 -26.11 7.43 7.65
N LEU A 333 -24.99 6.81 7.22
CA LEU A 333 -24.48 6.99 5.86
C LEU A 333 -25.45 6.47 4.81
N LEU A 334 -26.10 5.32 5.04
CA LEU A 334 -27.12 4.77 4.14
C LEU A 334 -28.28 5.74 3.96
N ALA A 335 -28.83 6.30 5.04
CA ALA A 335 -29.91 7.26 5.00
C ALA A 335 -29.50 8.54 4.25
N ALA A 336 -28.35 9.13 4.60
CA ALA A 336 -27.85 10.36 3.98
C ALA A 336 -27.59 10.25 2.47
N PHE A 337 -27.24 9.06 1.98
CA PHE A 337 -26.98 8.82 0.55
C PHE A 337 -28.24 8.33 -0.21
N GLN A 338 -29.31 7.91 0.46
CA GLN A 338 -30.61 7.65 -0.15
C GLN A 338 -31.34 8.95 -0.47
N GLU A 339 -31.36 9.92 0.46
CA GLU A 339 -31.99 11.24 0.29
C GLU A 339 -31.39 12.05 -0.88
N ARG A 340 -30.13 11.81 -1.24
CA ARG A 340 -29.45 12.50 -2.36
C ARG A 340 -29.77 11.92 -3.75
N ARG A 341 -30.54 10.84 -3.84
CA ARG A 341 -30.95 10.20 -5.11
C ARG A 341 -32.37 10.53 -5.53
N VAL A 342 -33.15 11.21 -4.67
CA VAL A 342 -34.45 11.78 -4.94
C VAL A 342 -34.25 13.26 -5.34
#